data_e00bcc63ea27ce1495e10d2911982ba8
#
_entry.id   e00bcc63ea27ce1495e10d2911982ba8
#
_cell.length_a   1.000
_cell.length_b   1.000
_cell.length_c   1.000
_cell.angle_alpha   90.00
_cell.angle_beta   90.00
_cell.angle_gamma   90.00
#
_symmetry.space_group_name_H-M   'P 1'
#
loop_
_entity.id
_entity.type
_entity.pdbx_description
1 polymer ?
#
loop_
_entity_poly.entity_id
_entity_poly.type
_entity_poly.pdbx_seq_one_letter_code
_entity_poly.pdbx_strand_id
1 'polypeptide(L)'
;MSVRWSLLLLLTVCLPPVEARAIYTPAETEALGQALYHRQRLTGIALDFVGEYYDPEADGITAWVIEETGEDIVMSFLAFPDGQPQVVVNARFSDLLIPELVPGPAPLGVRQRAQLQARLTVRPLVDTPCAERYDSLSLRHPRSDDLLVYAIPVGEDPEEVLLGGYYRFRLDPTGAEVRENDALSTACTRASLDSLRATTLETGVAVRNLLDDTPHEIHVYLSLRHGIPLHVITRDLRLWEVRDGRMRVVRERPGH
;
A
#
# COMPACT_ATOMS: atom_id res chain seq x y z
N MET A 1 -39.72 42.57 43.64
CA MET A 1 -38.51 42.53 42.76
C MET A 1 -37.99 41.11 42.77
N SER A 2 -38.27 40.35 41.74
CA SER A 2 -37.86 38.93 41.59
C SER A 2 -36.73 38.86 40.56
N VAL A 3 -35.54 38.48 41.05
CA VAL A 3 -34.35 38.30 40.23
C VAL A 3 -34.38 36.89 39.63
N ARG A 4 -34.53 36.79 38.30
CA ARG A 4 -34.46 35.56 37.54
C ARG A 4 -32.97 35.27 37.23
N TRP A 5 -32.44 34.20 37.81
CA TRP A 5 -31.14 33.67 37.46
C TRP A 5 -31.28 32.77 36.24
N SER A 6 -30.74 33.19 35.09
CA SER A 6 -30.62 32.36 33.90
C SER A 6 -29.39 31.47 34.02
N LEU A 7 -29.58 30.17 34.16
CA LEU A 7 -28.50 29.18 34.12
C LEU A 7 -28.06 29.03 32.66
N LEU A 8 -26.87 29.52 32.32
CA LEU A 8 -26.22 29.22 31.04
C LEU A 8 -25.61 27.80 31.11
N LEU A 9 -26.20 26.85 30.42
CA LEU A 9 -25.63 25.50 30.21
C LEU A 9 -24.50 25.64 29.16
N LEU A 10 -23.25 25.56 29.60
CA LEU A 10 -22.10 25.41 28.72
C LEU A 10 -22.10 23.96 28.20
N LEU A 11 -22.52 23.75 26.96
CA LEU A 11 -22.29 22.51 26.23
C LEU A 11 -20.81 22.40 25.88
N THR A 12 -20.08 21.60 26.64
CA THR A 12 -18.72 21.20 26.29
C THR A 12 -18.82 20.19 25.12
N VAL A 13 -18.56 20.66 23.91
CA VAL A 13 -18.40 19.78 22.73
C VAL A 13 -17.08 19.06 22.91
N CYS A 14 -17.10 17.80 23.34
CA CYS A 14 -15.96 16.89 23.28
C CYS A 14 -15.70 16.60 21.79
N LEU A 15 -14.77 17.31 21.17
CA LEU A 15 -14.22 16.90 19.87
C LEU A 15 -13.46 15.60 20.10
N PRO A 16 -13.69 14.55 19.27
CA PRO A 16 -12.87 13.35 19.33
C PRO A 16 -11.40 13.74 19.12
N PRO A 17 -10.45 13.10 19.82
CA PRO A 17 -9.05 13.35 19.60
C PRO A 17 -8.74 13.09 18.13
N VAL A 18 -8.15 14.06 17.44
CA VAL A 18 -7.55 13.83 16.11
C VAL A 18 -6.44 12.82 16.37
N GLU A 19 -6.64 11.56 15.97
CA GLU A 19 -5.60 10.56 16.05
C GLU A 19 -4.40 11.06 15.24
N ALA A 20 -3.28 11.25 15.93
CA ALA A 20 -2.05 11.67 15.28
C ALA A 20 -1.64 10.57 14.28
N ARG A 21 -1.40 10.95 13.02
CA ARG A 21 -0.90 10.07 11.96
C ARG A 21 0.25 9.20 12.50
N ALA A 22 0.17 7.89 12.30
CA ALA A 22 1.20 6.96 12.76
C ALA A 22 2.50 7.21 11.99
N ILE A 23 3.48 7.80 12.65
CA ILE A 23 4.82 7.99 12.10
C ILE A 23 5.61 6.70 12.34
N TYR A 24 6.01 6.02 11.25
CA TYR A 24 6.91 4.88 11.29
C TYR A 24 8.35 5.34 11.47
N THR A 25 9.13 4.54 12.20
CA THR A 25 10.59 4.73 12.23
C THR A 25 11.19 4.47 10.85
N PRO A 26 12.38 5.01 10.53
CA PRO A 26 13.04 4.71 9.25
C PRO A 26 13.17 3.21 8.97
N ALA A 27 13.48 2.40 9.99
CA ALA A 27 13.59 0.94 9.84
C ALA A 27 12.24 0.27 9.52
N GLU A 28 11.14 0.72 10.14
CA GLU A 28 9.80 0.22 9.83
C GLU A 28 9.36 0.66 8.43
N THR A 29 9.67 1.88 8.03
CA THR A 29 9.41 2.40 6.69
C THR A 29 10.15 1.59 5.62
N GLU A 30 11.43 1.29 5.84
CA GLU A 30 12.21 0.41 4.97
C GLU A 30 11.58 -0.98 4.86
N ALA A 31 11.25 -1.59 5.99
CA ALA A 31 10.65 -2.92 6.03
C ALA A 31 9.29 -2.97 5.31
N LEU A 32 8.43 -1.97 5.50
CA LEU A 32 7.14 -1.88 4.81
C LEU A 32 7.31 -1.70 3.30
N GLY A 33 8.22 -0.84 2.86
CA GLY A 33 8.48 -0.62 1.44
C GLY A 33 9.05 -1.86 0.74
N GLN A 34 9.96 -2.57 1.40
CA GLN A 34 10.49 -3.85 0.93
C GLN A 34 9.39 -4.93 0.86
N ALA A 35 8.51 -5.01 1.88
CA ALA A 35 7.39 -5.94 1.89
C ALA A 35 6.38 -5.65 0.76
N LEU A 36 6.08 -4.37 0.49
CA LEU A 36 5.22 -3.97 -0.65
C LEU A 36 5.82 -4.42 -1.98
N TYR A 37 7.09 -4.13 -2.21
CA TYR A 37 7.79 -4.55 -3.44
C TYR A 37 7.78 -6.07 -3.59
N HIS A 38 8.09 -6.79 -2.52
CA HIS A 38 8.12 -8.24 -2.52
C HIS A 38 6.74 -8.83 -2.86
N ARG A 39 5.68 -8.35 -2.20
CA ARG A 39 4.30 -8.79 -2.48
C ARG A 39 3.87 -8.50 -3.90
N GLN A 40 4.18 -7.33 -4.44
CA GLN A 40 3.84 -7.01 -5.82
C GLN A 40 4.58 -7.91 -6.81
N ARG A 41 5.86 -8.19 -6.56
CA ARG A 41 6.64 -9.10 -7.40
C ARG A 41 6.05 -10.50 -7.41
N LEU A 42 5.71 -11.05 -6.23
CA LEU A 42 5.06 -12.37 -6.14
C LEU A 42 3.68 -12.38 -6.80
N THR A 43 2.93 -11.29 -6.68
CA THR A 43 1.64 -11.13 -7.35
C THR A 43 1.81 -11.23 -8.87
N GLY A 44 2.79 -10.55 -9.46
CA GLY A 44 3.09 -10.63 -10.89
C GLY A 44 3.42 -12.06 -11.31
N ILE A 45 4.36 -12.71 -10.62
CA ILE A 45 4.75 -14.11 -10.90
C ILE A 45 3.55 -15.06 -10.81
N ALA A 46 2.72 -14.91 -9.77
CA ALA A 46 1.56 -15.77 -9.60
C ALA A 46 0.49 -15.56 -10.68
N LEU A 47 0.24 -14.30 -11.07
CA LEU A 47 -0.71 -13.97 -12.13
C LEU A 47 -0.26 -14.56 -13.47
N ASP A 48 1.02 -14.38 -13.83
CA ASP A 48 1.59 -14.91 -15.06
C ASP A 48 1.49 -16.45 -15.05
N PHE A 49 1.93 -17.08 -13.96
CA PHE A 49 1.95 -18.55 -13.85
C PHE A 49 0.55 -19.18 -13.82
N VAL A 50 -0.40 -18.57 -13.10
CA VAL A 50 -1.80 -19.03 -13.09
C VAL A 50 -2.43 -18.86 -14.47
N GLY A 51 -2.13 -17.74 -15.16
CA GLY A 51 -2.62 -17.47 -16.52
C GLY A 51 -2.18 -18.46 -17.58
N GLU A 52 -1.12 -19.26 -17.33
CA GLU A 52 -0.72 -20.37 -18.23
C GLU A 52 -1.66 -21.60 -18.13
N TYR A 53 -2.36 -21.79 -17.00
CA TYR A 53 -3.14 -22.99 -16.71
C TYR A 53 -4.63 -22.71 -16.52
N TYR A 54 -5.01 -21.49 -16.24
CA TYR A 54 -6.38 -21.04 -15.98
C TYR A 54 -6.72 -19.84 -16.86
N ASP A 55 -7.93 -19.82 -17.38
CA ASP A 55 -8.49 -18.64 -18.05
C ASP A 55 -9.29 -17.81 -17.04
N PRO A 56 -8.80 -16.63 -16.62
CA PRO A 56 -9.48 -15.84 -15.61
C PRO A 56 -10.95 -15.55 -15.92
N GLU A 57 -11.30 -15.33 -17.20
CA GLU A 57 -12.67 -15.05 -17.62
C GLU A 57 -13.54 -16.33 -17.57
N ALA A 58 -13.06 -17.44 -18.15
CA ALA A 58 -13.78 -18.71 -18.18
C ALA A 58 -13.92 -19.35 -16.79
N ASP A 59 -12.90 -19.23 -15.95
CA ASP A 59 -12.87 -19.75 -14.58
C ASP A 59 -13.49 -18.78 -13.55
N GLY A 60 -13.94 -17.58 -14.00
CA GLY A 60 -14.59 -16.57 -13.16
C GLY A 60 -13.67 -15.94 -12.11
N ILE A 61 -12.36 -15.96 -12.33
CA ILE A 61 -11.37 -15.38 -11.41
C ILE A 61 -11.43 -13.84 -11.50
N THR A 62 -11.87 -13.19 -10.43
CA THR A 62 -12.04 -11.73 -10.41
C THR A 62 -11.31 -11.04 -9.26
N ALA A 63 -10.74 -11.81 -8.34
CA ALA A 63 -9.97 -11.27 -7.22
C ALA A 63 -8.88 -12.24 -6.76
N TRP A 64 -7.99 -11.75 -5.93
CA TRP A 64 -7.00 -12.56 -5.24
C TRP A 64 -6.69 -11.98 -3.86
N VAL A 65 -6.19 -12.83 -2.97
CA VAL A 65 -5.65 -12.46 -1.66
C VAL A 65 -4.34 -13.19 -1.42
N ILE A 66 -3.47 -12.61 -0.61
CA ILE A 66 -2.15 -13.18 -0.33
C ILE A 66 -1.95 -13.34 1.18
N GLU A 67 -1.50 -14.51 1.62
CA GLU A 67 -1.29 -14.84 3.03
C GLU A 67 0.08 -15.48 3.23
N GLU A 68 0.73 -15.12 4.33
CA GLU A 68 1.93 -15.78 4.83
C GLU A 68 1.51 -16.87 5.82
N THR A 69 1.90 -18.11 5.54
CA THR A 69 1.56 -19.30 6.33
C THR A 69 2.84 -20.05 6.67
N GLY A 70 3.41 -19.77 7.84
CA GLY A 70 4.74 -20.28 8.19
C GLY A 70 5.83 -19.67 7.32
N GLU A 71 6.58 -20.50 6.61
CA GLU A 71 7.61 -20.08 5.65
C GLU A 71 7.05 -19.88 4.23
N ASP A 72 5.82 -20.36 3.98
CA ASP A 72 5.17 -20.29 2.68
C ASP A 72 4.41 -18.96 2.51
N ILE A 73 4.35 -18.48 1.28
CA ILE A 73 3.43 -17.43 0.86
C ILE A 73 2.41 -18.04 -0.09
N VAL A 74 1.12 -17.88 0.23
CA VAL A 74 0.02 -18.44 -0.55
C VAL A 74 -0.79 -17.30 -1.14
N MET A 75 -0.90 -17.27 -2.47
CA MET A 75 -1.81 -16.39 -3.18
C MET A 75 -3.02 -17.19 -3.66
N SER A 76 -4.20 -16.83 -3.16
CA SER A 76 -5.47 -17.49 -3.48
C SER A 76 -6.23 -16.68 -4.51
N PHE A 77 -6.55 -17.29 -5.64
CA PHE A 77 -7.35 -16.71 -6.72
C PHE A 77 -8.83 -17.07 -6.53
N LEU A 78 -9.70 -16.08 -6.64
CA LEU A 78 -11.07 -16.14 -6.18
C LEU A 78 -12.06 -15.94 -7.32
N ALA A 79 -13.08 -16.81 -7.35
CA ALA A 79 -14.34 -16.58 -8.03
C ALA A 79 -15.46 -16.29 -7.03
N PHE A 80 -16.60 -15.79 -7.51
CA PHE A 80 -17.74 -15.44 -6.67
C PHE A 80 -19.03 -16.11 -7.16
N PRO A 81 -19.12 -17.44 -7.16
CA PRO A 81 -20.36 -18.13 -7.47
C PRO A 81 -21.42 -17.70 -6.45
N ASP A 82 -22.60 -17.30 -6.96
CA ASP A 82 -23.71 -16.80 -6.15
C ASP A 82 -23.33 -15.65 -5.18
N GLY A 83 -22.31 -14.85 -5.57
CA GLY A 83 -21.82 -13.73 -4.76
C GLY A 83 -20.97 -14.13 -3.55
N GLN A 84 -20.63 -15.40 -3.37
CA GLN A 84 -19.79 -15.90 -2.29
C GLN A 84 -18.35 -16.15 -2.76
N PRO A 85 -17.33 -15.68 -2.03
CA PRO A 85 -15.94 -15.89 -2.42
C PRO A 85 -15.51 -17.36 -2.26
N GLN A 86 -14.98 -17.93 -3.32
CA GLN A 86 -14.47 -19.30 -3.37
C GLN A 86 -13.09 -19.31 -4.02
N VAL A 87 -12.16 -20.08 -3.44
CA VAL A 87 -10.83 -20.28 -4.03
C VAL A 87 -10.95 -21.20 -5.25
N VAL A 88 -10.49 -20.72 -6.39
CA VAL A 88 -10.35 -21.51 -7.63
C VAL A 88 -9.02 -22.25 -7.61
N VAL A 89 -7.93 -21.53 -7.31
CA VAL A 89 -6.58 -22.08 -7.24
C VAL A 89 -5.75 -21.27 -6.25
N ASN A 90 -4.81 -21.93 -5.58
CA ASN A 90 -3.77 -21.32 -4.79
C ASN A 90 -2.43 -21.42 -5.51
N ALA A 91 -1.68 -20.34 -5.60
CA ALA A 91 -0.28 -20.34 -5.96
C ALA A 91 0.54 -20.26 -4.67
N ARG A 92 1.22 -21.34 -4.31
CA ARG A 92 2.04 -21.47 -3.09
C ARG A 92 3.51 -21.29 -3.44
N PHE A 93 4.17 -20.37 -2.78
CA PHE A 93 5.60 -20.10 -2.90
C PHE A 93 6.33 -20.62 -1.65
N SER A 94 7.17 -21.63 -1.84
CA SER A 94 8.08 -22.13 -0.80
C SER A 94 9.51 -21.63 -1.01
N ASP A 95 9.88 -21.24 -2.25
CA ASP A 95 11.22 -20.75 -2.61
C ASP A 95 11.23 -19.42 -3.38
N LEU A 96 10.10 -18.74 -3.51
CA LEU A 96 9.93 -17.42 -4.13
C LEU A 96 10.16 -17.31 -5.64
N LEU A 97 10.39 -18.40 -6.35
CA LEU A 97 10.66 -18.37 -7.79
C LEU A 97 9.54 -18.97 -8.63
N ILE A 98 9.13 -20.19 -8.31
CA ILE A 98 8.10 -20.92 -9.05
C ILE A 98 7.02 -21.36 -8.05
N PRO A 99 5.77 -20.90 -8.19
CA PRO A 99 4.71 -21.34 -7.30
C PRO A 99 4.23 -22.77 -7.65
N GLU A 100 3.87 -23.52 -6.63
CA GLU A 100 3.07 -24.73 -6.77
C GLU A 100 1.59 -24.35 -6.90
N LEU A 101 0.89 -24.87 -7.90
CA LEU A 101 -0.55 -24.69 -8.05
C LEU A 101 -1.30 -25.77 -7.28
N VAL A 102 -2.13 -25.34 -6.33
CA VAL A 102 -3.03 -26.21 -5.57
C VAL A 102 -4.47 -25.88 -5.96
N PRO A 103 -5.15 -26.73 -6.75
CA PRO A 103 -6.53 -26.49 -7.18
C PRO A 103 -7.50 -26.39 -6.01
N GLY A 104 -8.56 -25.57 -6.19
CA GLY A 104 -9.73 -25.52 -5.33
C GLY A 104 -10.76 -26.62 -5.65
N PRO A 105 -11.99 -26.49 -5.15
CA PRO A 105 -12.47 -25.42 -4.31
C PRO A 105 -12.02 -25.52 -2.84
N ALA A 106 -11.76 -24.40 -2.21
CA ALA A 106 -11.48 -24.32 -0.80
C ALA A 106 -12.15 -23.08 -0.16
N PRO A 107 -12.62 -23.16 1.08
CA PRO A 107 -13.15 -21.99 1.77
C PRO A 107 -12.02 -21.03 2.13
N LEU A 108 -12.32 -19.73 2.07
CA LEU A 108 -11.38 -18.69 2.53
C LEU A 108 -11.12 -18.80 4.04
N GLY A 109 -9.86 -18.69 4.43
CA GLY A 109 -9.44 -18.51 5.81
C GLY A 109 -9.91 -17.16 6.40
N VAL A 110 -9.83 -17.02 7.72
CA VAL A 110 -10.25 -15.79 8.42
C VAL A 110 -9.45 -14.57 7.91
N ARG A 111 -8.12 -14.70 7.78
CA ARG A 111 -7.26 -13.62 7.30
C ARG A 111 -7.50 -13.26 5.85
N GLN A 112 -7.76 -14.25 5.01
CA GLN A 112 -8.09 -14.05 3.60
C GLN A 112 -9.41 -13.26 3.45
N ARG A 113 -10.43 -13.61 4.23
CA ARG A 113 -11.69 -12.85 4.28
C ARG A 113 -11.48 -11.42 4.75
N ALA A 114 -10.65 -11.22 5.77
CA ALA A 114 -10.33 -9.87 6.27
C ALA A 114 -9.62 -9.02 5.19
N GLN A 115 -8.68 -9.58 4.45
CA GLN A 115 -8.02 -8.87 3.34
C GLN A 115 -8.99 -8.54 2.20
N LEU A 116 -9.86 -9.48 1.83
CA LEU A 116 -10.88 -9.24 0.81
C LEU A 116 -11.83 -8.12 1.26
N GLN A 117 -12.31 -8.19 2.50
CA GLN A 117 -13.16 -7.16 3.10
C GLN A 117 -12.45 -5.80 3.10
N ALA A 118 -11.20 -5.73 3.54
CA ALA A 118 -10.43 -4.50 3.58
C ALA A 118 -10.28 -3.85 2.20
N ARG A 119 -10.01 -4.63 1.14
CA ARG A 119 -9.97 -4.12 -0.24
C ARG A 119 -11.29 -3.51 -0.69
N LEU A 120 -12.41 -4.15 -0.36
CA LEU A 120 -13.74 -3.63 -0.68
C LEU A 120 -14.05 -2.35 0.11
N THR A 121 -13.63 -2.30 1.38
CA THR A 121 -13.82 -1.15 2.26
C THR A 121 -13.06 0.09 1.78
N VAL A 122 -11.80 -0.06 1.33
CA VAL A 122 -10.97 1.09 0.94
C VAL A 122 -11.21 1.60 -0.48
N ARG A 123 -11.71 0.74 -1.38
CA ARG A 123 -11.90 1.10 -2.80
C ARG A 123 -12.67 2.42 -3.02
N PRO A 124 -13.78 2.72 -2.32
CA PRO A 124 -14.52 3.98 -2.49
C PRO A 124 -13.88 5.18 -1.79
N LEU A 125 -12.77 5.00 -1.05
CA LEU A 125 -12.15 6.04 -0.22
C LEU A 125 -10.97 6.74 -0.87
N VAL A 126 -10.68 6.46 -2.14
CA VAL A 126 -9.66 7.16 -2.91
C VAL A 126 -10.26 8.45 -3.47
N ASP A 127 -10.09 9.57 -2.74
CA ASP A 127 -10.77 10.84 -3.01
C ASP A 127 -10.30 11.56 -4.27
N THR A 128 -9.01 11.50 -4.58
CA THR A 128 -8.40 12.21 -5.72
C THR A 128 -7.57 11.23 -6.56
N PRO A 129 -8.22 10.39 -7.36
CA PRO A 129 -7.51 9.34 -8.09
C PRO A 129 -6.56 9.93 -9.13
N CYS A 130 -5.32 9.42 -9.12
CA CYS A 130 -4.28 9.77 -10.09
C CYS A 130 -4.23 8.81 -11.29
N ALA A 131 -4.99 7.75 -11.24
CA ALA A 131 -5.16 6.75 -12.28
C ALA A 131 -6.62 6.28 -12.31
N GLU A 132 -7.06 5.74 -13.44
CA GLU A 132 -8.40 5.16 -13.56
C GLU A 132 -8.52 3.85 -12.76
N ARG A 133 -7.40 3.12 -12.64
CA ARG A 133 -7.35 1.85 -11.93
C ARG A 133 -6.35 1.91 -10.78
N TYR A 134 -6.74 1.27 -9.68
CA TYR A 134 -5.89 1.08 -8.51
C TYR A 134 -5.82 -0.40 -8.16
N ASP A 135 -4.62 -0.90 -8.00
CA ASP A 135 -4.37 -2.18 -7.35
C ASP A 135 -4.32 -1.97 -5.83
N SER A 136 -4.59 -3.02 -5.07
CA SER A 136 -4.45 -2.95 -3.62
C SER A 136 -3.58 -4.07 -3.10
N LEU A 137 -2.61 -3.72 -2.26
CA LEU A 137 -1.77 -4.65 -1.51
C LEU A 137 -2.03 -4.52 -0.03
N SER A 138 -2.18 -5.65 0.65
CA SER A 138 -2.39 -5.67 2.10
C SER A 138 -1.14 -6.17 2.81
N LEU A 139 -0.74 -5.48 3.88
CA LEU A 139 0.32 -5.88 4.80
C LEU A 139 -0.23 -5.95 6.22
N ARG A 140 0.49 -6.59 7.14
CA ARG A 140 0.23 -6.45 8.58
C ARG A 140 0.84 -5.15 9.09
N HIS A 141 0.13 -4.50 9.99
CA HIS A 141 0.68 -3.35 10.69
C HIS A 141 1.85 -3.80 11.60
N PRO A 142 3.02 -3.09 11.60
CA PRO A 142 4.22 -3.56 12.30
C PRO A 142 4.08 -3.63 13.82
N ARG A 143 3.12 -2.92 14.41
CA ARG A 143 2.95 -2.78 15.87
C ARG A 143 1.61 -3.31 16.40
N SER A 144 0.73 -3.85 15.54
CA SER A 144 -0.60 -4.35 15.93
C SER A 144 -1.08 -5.45 14.97
N ASP A 145 -2.25 -6.04 15.26
CA ASP A 145 -2.90 -6.99 14.36
C ASP A 145 -3.71 -6.32 13.25
N ASP A 146 -3.69 -4.99 13.16
CA ASP A 146 -4.38 -4.24 12.12
C ASP A 146 -3.85 -4.57 10.72
N LEU A 147 -4.68 -4.32 9.72
CA LEU A 147 -4.30 -4.41 8.32
C LEU A 147 -3.87 -3.04 7.80
N LEU A 148 -2.76 -3.00 7.06
CA LEU A 148 -2.40 -1.89 6.19
C LEU A 148 -2.81 -2.25 4.77
N VAL A 149 -3.61 -1.43 4.13
CA VAL A 149 -3.99 -1.58 2.73
C VAL A 149 -3.47 -0.38 1.95
N TYR A 150 -2.70 -0.68 0.92
CA TYR A 150 -2.16 0.34 0.02
C TYR A 150 -2.96 0.35 -1.27
N ALA A 151 -3.49 1.50 -1.64
CA ALA A 151 -4.01 1.72 -2.98
C ALA A 151 -2.87 2.25 -3.87
N ILE A 152 -2.53 1.46 -4.87
CA ILE A 152 -1.41 1.68 -5.79
C ILE A 152 -1.96 2.04 -7.15
N PRO A 153 -1.71 3.25 -7.67
CA PRO A 153 -2.20 3.64 -8.98
C PRO A 153 -1.51 2.81 -10.07
N VAL A 154 -2.29 2.38 -11.06
CA VAL A 154 -1.81 1.62 -12.22
C VAL A 154 -1.81 2.53 -13.43
N GLY A 155 -0.62 2.77 -14.01
CA GLY A 155 -0.45 3.52 -15.25
C GLY A 155 -1.08 2.79 -16.44
N GLU A 156 -1.54 3.54 -17.42
CA GLU A 156 -2.03 2.99 -18.68
C GLU A 156 -0.88 2.57 -19.59
N ASP A 157 0.24 3.29 -19.51
CA ASP A 157 1.47 3.02 -20.23
C ASP A 157 2.47 2.30 -19.30
N PRO A 158 2.98 1.11 -19.67
CA PRO A 158 3.99 0.39 -18.88
C PRO A 158 5.32 1.16 -18.75
N GLU A 159 5.60 2.11 -19.64
CA GLU A 159 6.78 2.98 -19.57
C GLU A 159 6.54 4.23 -18.70
N GLU A 160 5.33 4.41 -18.16
CA GLU A 160 5.01 5.51 -17.25
C GLU A 160 5.22 5.10 -15.79
N VAL A 161 5.94 5.92 -15.05
CA VAL A 161 6.13 5.79 -13.59
C VAL A 161 5.28 6.84 -12.89
N LEU A 162 4.33 6.37 -12.09
CA LEU A 162 3.52 7.22 -11.22
C LEU A 162 4.28 7.46 -9.92
N LEU A 163 4.76 8.67 -9.70
CA LEU A 163 5.49 9.09 -8.49
C LEU A 163 4.56 9.66 -7.40
N GLY A 164 3.24 9.64 -7.64
CA GLY A 164 2.21 10.13 -6.73
C GLY A 164 0.90 9.38 -6.87
N GLY A 165 -0.07 9.72 -6.01
CA GLY A 165 -1.40 9.10 -6.03
C GLY A 165 -1.54 7.85 -5.19
N TYR A 166 -0.59 7.58 -4.31
CA TYR A 166 -0.64 6.43 -3.41
C TYR A 166 -1.40 6.77 -2.14
N TYR A 167 -2.14 5.77 -1.63
CA TYR A 167 -2.86 5.86 -0.36
C TYR A 167 -2.49 4.70 0.54
N ARG A 168 -2.48 4.95 1.84
CA ARG A 168 -2.38 3.94 2.89
C ARG A 168 -3.59 4.04 3.79
N PHE A 169 -4.24 2.91 4.02
CA PHE A 169 -5.34 2.77 4.95
C PHE A 169 -4.91 1.81 6.06
N ARG A 170 -5.18 2.17 7.30
CA ARG A 170 -5.09 1.25 8.43
C ARG A 170 -6.49 0.83 8.81
N LEU A 171 -6.74 -0.48 8.86
CA LEU A 171 -8.03 -1.05 9.20
C LEU A 171 -7.88 -1.97 10.41
N ASP A 172 -9.00 -2.20 11.07
CA ASP A 172 -9.12 -3.21 12.10
C ASP A 172 -8.74 -4.61 11.57
N PRO A 173 -8.48 -5.62 12.44
CA PRO A 173 -8.09 -6.96 12.00
C PRO A 173 -9.10 -7.70 11.14
N THR A 174 -10.38 -7.25 11.10
CA THR A 174 -11.42 -7.83 10.24
C THR A 174 -11.47 -7.19 8.86
N GLY A 175 -10.83 -6.04 8.66
CA GLY A 175 -10.87 -5.25 7.44
C GLY A 175 -12.15 -4.45 7.22
N ALA A 176 -13.02 -4.37 8.21
CA ALA A 176 -14.32 -3.71 8.08
C ALA A 176 -14.29 -2.23 8.46
N GLU A 177 -13.47 -1.85 9.44
CA GLU A 177 -13.40 -0.49 9.97
C GLU A 177 -12.08 0.18 9.60
N VAL A 178 -12.15 1.35 8.95
CA VAL A 178 -10.98 2.19 8.65
C VAL A 178 -10.65 3.04 9.87
N ARG A 179 -9.45 2.90 10.39
CA ARG A 179 -8.90 3.66 11.51
C ARG A 179 -8.10 4.87 11.06
N GLU A 180 -7.36 4.73 9.96
CA GLU A 180 -6.55 5.79 9.36
C GLU A 180 -6.68 5.77 7.84
N ASN A 181 -6.66 6.95 7.22
CA ASN A 181 -6.67 7.13 5.77
C ASN A 181 -5.65 8.22 5.41
N ASP A 182 -4.54 7.82 4.83
CA ASP A 182 -3.41 8.67 4.50
C ASP A 182 -3.21 8.75 2.99
N ALA A 183 -3.29 9.93 2.41
CA ALA A 183 -2.68 10.21 1.11
C ALA A 183 -1.16 10.31 1.31
N LEU A 184 -0.38 9.50 0.57
CA LEU A 184 1.09 9.44 0.68
C LEU A 184 1.80 10.40 -0.28
N SER A 185 1.04 11.21 -1.02
CA SER A 185 1.55 12.26 -1.91
C SER A 185 0.54 13.38 -2.04
N THR A 186 1.04 14.59 -2.32
CA THR A 186 0.21 15.79 -2.51
C THR A 186 -0.11 16.07 -3.98
N ALA A 187 0.46 15.30 -4.91
CA ALA A 187 0.32 15.52 -6.34
C ALA A 187 0.37 14.22 -7.13
N CYS A 188 -0.26 14.24 -8.31
CA CYS A 188 -0.20 13.16 -9.31
C CYS A 188 0.99 13.40 -10.25
N THR A 189 2.19 13.13 -9.77
CA THR A 189 3.40 13.29 -10.58
C THR A 189 3.65 12.04 -11.44
N ARG A 190 3.89 12.24 -12.71
CA ARG A 190 4.18 11.19 -13.70
C ARG A 190 5.54 11.46 -14.36
N ALA A 191 6.27 10.41 -14.69
CA ALA A 191 7.53 10.49 -15.41
C ALA A 191 7.68 9.29 -16.34
N SER A 192 8.39 9.45 -17.47
CA SER A 192 8.72 8.29 -18.30
C SER A 192 9.88 7.52 -17.68
N LEU A 193 9.84 6.20 -17.74
CA LEU A 193 10.86 5.31 -17.19
C LEU A 193 12.23 5.57 -17.85
N ASP A 194 12.27 5.83 -19.14
CA ASP A 194 13.50 6.18 -19.86
C ASP A 194 14.10 7.50 -19.38
N SER A 195 13.27 8.53 -19.16
CA SER A 195 13.75 9.81 -18.60
C SER A 195 14.31 9.62 -17.20
N LEU A 196 13.65 8.79 -16.37
CA LEU A 196 14.12 8.46 -15.04
C LEU A 196 15.46 7.71 -15.10
N ARG A 197 15.61 6.72 -15.94
CA ARG A 197 16.85 5.95 -16.12
C ARG A 197 17.99 6.80 -16.66
N ALA A 198 17.72 7.65 -17.63
CA ALA A 198 18.73 8.53 -18.21
C ALA A 198 19.31 9.54 -17.20
N THR A 199 18.48 10.00 -16.26
CA THR A 199 18.88 10.96 -15.22
C THR A 199 19.56 10.30 -14.01
N THR A 200 19.41 8.99 -13.81
CA THR A 200 19.49 8.39 -12.47
C THR A 200 20.66 7.50 -12.19
N LEU A 201 21.44 7.08 -13.17
CA LEU A 201 22.58 6.17 -12.88
C LEU A 201 23.59 6.79 -11.90
N GLU A 202 23.69 8.11 -11.83
CA GLU A 202 24.56 8.83 -10.89
C GLU A 202 23.84 9.83 -9.97
N THR A 203 22.75 10.44 -10.40
CA THR A 203 22.16 11.61 -9.71
C THR A 203 20.85 11.36 -8.96
N GLY A 204 20.12 10.28 -9.25
CA GLY A 204 18.82 9.99 -8.62
C GLY A 204 17.69 10.94 -9.02
N VAL A 205 16.45 10.49 -8.82
CA VAL A 205 15.23 11.29 -9.08
C VAL A 205 14.87 12.10 -7.84
N ALA A 206 14.70 13.40 -7.99
CA ALA A 206 14.28 14.27 -6.90
C ALA A 206 12.75 14.23 -6.73
N VAL A 207 12.30 13.85 -5.53
CA VAL A 207 10.90 13.81 -5.12
C VAL A 207 10.70 14.69 -3.89
N ARG A 208 9.56 15.39 -3.80
CA ARG A 208 9.20 16.16 -2.61
C ARG A 208 8.17 15.41 -1.79
N ASN A 209 8.50 15.15 -0.52
CA ASN A 209 7.57 14.69 0.50
C ASN A 209 7.39 15.79 1.55
N LEU A 210 6.39 16.64 1.34
CA LEU A 210 6.10 17.75 2.25
C LEU A 210 5.11 17.38 3.37
N LEU A 211 4.69 16.12 3.42
CA LEU A 211 3.75 15.62 4.42
C LEU A 211 4.45 15.28 5.74
N ASP A 212 5.65 14.72 5.66
CA ASP A 212 6.40 14.23 6.83
C ASP A 212 7.88 14.63 6.82
N ASP A 213 8.54 14.44 7.95
CA ASP A 213 9.96 14.70 8.14
C ASP A 213 10.86 13.52 7.75
N THR A 214 10.24 12.41 7.28
CA THR A 214 10.91 11.21 6.75
C THR A 214 10.27 10.78 5.43
N PRO A 215 11.00 10.10 4.54
CA PRO A 215 10.36 9.45 3.38
C PRO A 215 9.31 8.44 3.81
N HIS A 216 8.32 8.20 2.95
CA HIS A 216 7.34 7.14 3.13
C HIS A 216 7.85 5.81 2.55
N GLU A 217 7.24 4.72 2.97
CA GLU A 217 7.48 3.37 2.46
C GLU A 217 7.26 3.25 0.95
N ILE A 218 6.39 4.10 0.36
CA ILE A 218 6.20 4.16 -1.08
C ILE A 218 7.46 4.62 -1.83
N HIS A 219 8.28 5.48 -1.25
CA HIS A 219 9.56 5.86 -1.88
C HIS A 219 10.53 4.67 -1.92
N VAL A 220 10.55 3.84 -0.87
CA VAL A 220 11.34 2.61 -0.84
C VAL A 220 10.84 1.60 -1.87
N TYR A 221 9.53 1.40 -1.92
CA TYR A 221 8.86 0.55 -2.90
C TYR A 221 9.16 0.99 -4.35
N LEU A 222 9.01 2.28 -4.67
CA LEU A 222 9.27 2.83 -6.01
C LEU A 222 10.74 2.67 -6.42
N SER A 223 11.66 2.95 -5.50
CA SER A 223 13.10 2.76 -5.73
C SER A 223 13.42 1.32 -6.10
N LEU A 224 12.88 0.34 -5.36
CA LEU A 224 13.07 -1.09 -5.62
C LEU A 224 12.38 -1.53 -6.92
N ARG A 225 11.13 -1.10 -7.13
CA ARG A 225 10.33 -1.50 -8.30
C ARG A 225 10.98 -1.10 -9.63
N HIS A 226 11.52 0.10 -9.68
CA HIS A 226 12.09 0.66 -10.90
C HIS A 226 13.61 0.57 -10.97
N GLY A 227 14.29 0.11 -9.88
CA GLY A 227 15.75 0.01 -9.80
C GLY A 227 16.44 1.38 -9.84
N ILE A 228 15.77 2.44 -9.33
CA ILE A 228 16.25 3.82 -9.39
C ILE A 228 16.45 4.41 -7.99
N PRO A 229 17.54 5.16 -7.76
CA PRO A 229 17.67 5.94 -6.53
C PRO A 229 16.69 7.11 -6.52
N LEU A 230 16.06 7.35 -5.37
CA LEU A 230 15.23 8.53 -5.15
C LEU A 230 15.91 9.47 -4.15
N HIS A 231 15.91 10.76 -4.46
CA HIS A 231 16.30 11.83 -3.55
C HIS A 231 15.05 12.53 -3.02
N VAL A 232 14.69 12.25 -1.76
CA VAL A 232 13.46 12.74 -1.16
C VAL A 232 13.75 13.96 -0.30
N ILE A 233 13.17 15.10 -0.66
CA ILE A 233 13.20 16.33 0.15
C ILE A 233 11.98 16.28 1.06
N THR A 234 12.18 16.22 2.37
CA THR A 234 11.14 16.14 3.38
C THR A 234 10.67 17.52 3.86
N ARG A 235 9.59 17.54 4.64
CA ARG A 235 8.97 18.77 5.16
C ARG A 235 9.95 19.66 5.94
N ASP A 236 10.86 19.05 6.68
CA ASP A 236 11.91 19.73 7.44
C ASP A 236 13.14 20.11 6.61
N LEU A 237 13.05 19.98 5.28
CA LEU A 237 14.09 20.32 4.31
C LEU A 237 15.35 19.43 4.37
N ARG A 238 15.29 18.27 5.02
CA ARG A 238 16.34 17.26 4.90
C ARG A 238 16.28 16.61 3.52
N LEU A 239 17.45 16.28 3.00
CA LEU A 239 17.59 15.47 1.79
C LEU A 239 17.94 14.04 2.17
N TRP A 240 17.07 13.12 1.78
CA TRP A 240 17.26 11.69 1.95
C TRP A 240 17.59 11.04 0.63
N GLU A 241 18.46 10.05 0.63
CA GLU A 241 18.62 9.10 -0.45
C GLU A 241 17.87 7.81 -0.10
N VAL A 242 17.05 7.33 -1.03
CA VAL A 242 16.38 6.03 -0.97
C VAL A 242 16.95 5.17 -2.09
N ARG A 243 17.68 4.12 -1.73
CA ARG A 243 18.37 3.24 -2.68
C ARG A 243 18.42 1.82 -2.14
N ASP A 244 18.18 0.83 -3.00
CA ASP A 244 18.29 -0.61 -2.66
C ASP A 244 17.51 -1.00 -1.40
N GLY A 245 16.32 -0.41 -1.23
CA GLY A 245 15.46 -0.68 -0.10
C GLY A 245 15.87 0.00 1.21
N ARG A 246 16.85 0.90 1.20
CA ARG A 246 17.39 1.62 2.35
C ARG A 246 17.22 3.12 2.21
N MET A 247 17.15 3.80 3.35
CA MET A 247 17.04 5.25 3.44
C MET A 247 18.20 5.81 4.26
N ARG A 248 18.81 6.91 3.79
CA ARG A 248 19.82 7.62 4.55
C ARG A 248 19.72 9.13 4.33
N VAL A 249 20.03 9.91 5.35
CA VAL A 249 20.15 11.37 5.21
C VAL A 249 21.45 11.68 4.45
N VAL A 250 21.35 12.46 3.37
CA VAL A 250 22.50 12.90 2.56
C VAL A 250 22.86 14.36 2.86
N ARG A 251 21.86 15.15 3.26
CA ARG A 251 22.03 16.54 3.69
C ARG A 251 21.08 16.84 4.84
N GLU A 252 21.66 17.27 5.94
CA GLU A 252 20.91 17.80 7.06
C GLU A 252 20.25 19.14 6.68
N ARG A 253 19.27 19.54 7.47
CA ARG A 253 18.63 20.85 7.32
C ARG A 253 19.73 21.92 7.23
N PRO A 254 19.63 22.90 6.28
CA PRO A 254 20.52 24.06 6.30
C PRO A 254 20.46 24.71 7.69
N GLY A 255 21.62 24.84 8.34
CA GLY A 255 21.68 25.28 9.74
C GLY A 255 21.01 26.62 9.97
N HIS A 256 20.44 26.75 11.18
CA HIS A 256 20.09 28.04 11.74
C HIS A 256 21.35 28.79 12.12
#